data_0b621d258702d9857d59e33532ace685
#
_entry.id   0b621d258702d9857d59e33532ace685
#
_cell.length_a   1.000
_cell.length_b   1.000
_cell.length_c   1.000
_cell.angle_alpha   90.00
_cell.angle_beta   90.00
_cell.angle_gamma   90.00
#
_symmetry.space_group_name_H-M   'P 1'
#
loop_
_entity.id
_entity.type
_entity.pdbx_description
1 polymer ?
#
loop_
_entity_poly.entity_id
_entity_poly.type
_entity_poly.pdbx_seq_one_letter_code
_entity_poly.pdbx_strand_id
1 'polypeptide(L)'
;MKGSGVLLALPFLEAMNPVFGKGTTQTISPRRFVALNAALGFHGPNLFPEKEGRDYSSTPYLKILDNFRSDFTLFSGLSHSNQQGTSGHASEMTWLTGVERPGLAGFKNTISID
;
A
#
# COMPACT_ATOMS: atom_id res chain seq x y z
N MET A 1 -28.51 -0.92 -39.85
CA MET A 1 -27.57 -0.44 -38.81
C MET A 1 -26.92 -1.64 -38.13
N LYS A 2 -25.64 -1.85 -38.32
CA LYS A 2 -24.88 -2.93 -37.64
C LYS A 2 -24.30 -2.33 -36.35
N GLY A 3 -24.83 -2.77 -35.19
CA GLY A 3 -24.31 -2.36 -33.89
C GLY A 3 -23.00 -3.09 -33.58
N SER A 4 -21.92 -2.35 -33.50
CA SER A 4 -20.64 -2.88 -33.03
C SER A 4 -20.67 -2.98 -31.50
N GLY A 5 -20.87 -4.19 -30.97
CA GLY A 5 -20.79 -4.44 -29.56
C GLY A 5 -19.33 -4.32 -29.10
N VAL A 6 -19.05 -3.40 -28.21
CA VAL A 6 -17.75 -3.31 -27.51
C VAL A 6 -17.75 -4.35 -26.38
N LEU A 7 -16.96 -5.41 -26.53
CA LEU A 7 -16.70 -6.38 -25.47
C LEU A 7 -15.66 -5.77 -24.51
N LEU A 8 -16.12 -5.24 -23.38
CA LEU A 8 -15.26 -4.90 -22.26
C LEU A 8 -14.95 -6.20 -21.51
N ALA A 9 -13.73 -6.71 -21.70
CA ALA A 9 -13.20 -7.78 -20.86
C ALA A 9 -12.99 -7.22 -19.45
N LEU A 10 -13.91 -7.53 -18.53
CA LEU A 10 -13.71 -7.25 -17.11
C LEU A 10 -12.52 -8.08 -16.60
N PRO A 11 -11.64 -7.49 -15.77
CA PRO A 11 -10.59 -8.27 -15.14
C PRO A 11 -11.22 -9.43 -14.35
N PHE A 12 -10.65 -10.62 -14.48
CA PHE A 12 -11.10 -11.80 -13.74
C PHE A 12 -10.94 -11.52 -12.24
N LEU A 13 -12.05 -11.23 -11.58
CA LEU A 13 -12.11 -11.14 -10.13
C LEU A 13 -12.17 -12.56 -9.56
N GLU A 14 -11.48 -12.82 -8.46
CA GLU A 14 -11.51 -14.13 -7.78
C GLU A 14 -12.93 -14.60 -7.44
N ALA A 15 -13.87 -13.67 -7.24
CA ALA A 15 -15.29 -13.92 -7.04
C ALA A 15 -15.99 -14.50 -8.28
N MET A 16 -15.38 -14.45 -9.48
CA MET A 16 -15.93 -14.98 -10.72
C MET A 16 -15.49 -16.43 -11.00
N ASN A 17 -14.65 -17.03 -10.17
CA ASN A 17 -14.32 -18.42 -10.28
C ASN A 17 -15.54 -19.29 -9.99
N PRO A 18 -15.94 -20.21 -10.91
CA PRO A 18 -17.12 -21.04 -10.72
C PRO A 18 -16.93 -21.95 -9.51
N VAL A 19 -17.79 -21.80 -8.52
CA VAL A 19 -17.80 -22.60 -7.27
C VAL A 19 -18.00 -24.09 -7.52
N PHE A 20 -18.39 -24.49 -8.74
CA PHE A 20 -18.72 -25.87 -9.13
C PHE A 20 -17.72 -26.51 -10.12
N GLY A 21 -16.57 -25.90 -10.36
CA GLY A 21 -15.53 -26.53 -11.17
C GLY A 21 -14.92 -27.72 -10.42
N LYS A 22 -15.07 -28.95 -10.92
CA LYS A 22 -14.28 -30.11 -10.54
C LYS A 22 -12.83 -29.89 -11.02
N GLY A 23 -12.10 -29.05 -10.36
CA GLY A 23 -10.67 -28.84 -10.53
C GLY A 23 -9.98 -29.16 -9.21
N THR A 24 -8.88 -29.86 -9.28
CA THR A 24 -7.95 -30.12 -8.17
C THR A 24 -7.89 -28.92 -7.24
N THR A 25 -8.31 -29.12 -6.01
CA THR A 25 -8.30 -28.12 -4.93
C THR A 25 -6.85 -27.75 -4.62
N GLN A 26 -6.25 -26.89 -5.44
CA GLN A 26 -5.19 -26.06 -4.89
C GLN A 26 -5.90 -25.14 -3.87
N THR A 27 -5.67 -25.40 -2.62
CA THR A 27 -6.00 -24.46 -1.55
C THR A 27 -5.15 -23.22 -1.75
N ILE A 28 -5.63 -22.31 -2.59
CA ILE A 28 -5.03 -20.98 -2.74
C ILE A 28 -5.30 -20.31 -1.41
N SER A 29 -4.26 -20.22 -0.58
CA SER A 29 -4.35 -19.43 0.65
C SER A 29 -4.78 -18.02 0.31
N PRO A 30 -5.86 -17.50 0.91
CA PRO A 30 -6.36 -16.16 0.58
C PRO A 30 -5.26 -15.15 0.85
N ARG A 31 -4.92 -14.36 -0.16
CA ARG A 31 -4.01 -13.23 0.01
C ARG A 31 -4.71 -12.15 0.80
N ARG A 32 -4.02 -11.61 1.77
CA ARG A 32 -4.54 -10.54 2.63
C ARG A 32 -3.62 -9.35 2.52
N PHE A 33 -4.21 -8.18 2.41
CA PHE A 33 -3.52 -6.90 2.49
C PHE A 33 -3.91 -6.23 3.81
N VAL A 34 -2.90 -5.78 4.56
CA VAL A 34 -3.09 -5.04 5.81
C VAL A 34 -2.23 -3.79 5.73
N ALA A 35 -2.84 -2.63 5.89
CA ALA A 35 -2.16 -1.35 5.91
C ALA A 35 -2.18 -0.79 7.34
N LEU A 36 -1.00 -0.44 7.86
CA LEU A 36 -0.84 0.17 9.18
C LEU A 36 -0.20 1.55 9.02
N ASN A 37 -0.88 2.57 9.49
CA ASN A 37 -0.40 3.94 9.46
C ASN A 37 0.08 4.40 10.84
N ALA A 38 1.31 4.87 10.93
CA ALA A 38 1.79 5.62 12.07
C ALA A 38 1.70 7.12 11.73
N ALA A 39 0.61 7.74 12.11
CA ALA A 39 0.17 9.05 11.65
C ALA A 39 1.23 10.16 11.68
N LEU A 40 2.02 10.26 12.73
CA LEU A 40 3.13 11.21 12.86
C LEU A 40 4.48 10.64 12.41
N GLY A 41 4.47 9.41 11.90
CA GLY A 41 5.68 8.72 11.46
C GLY A 41 6.49 8.12 12.60
N PHE A 42 7.66 7.64 12.23
CA PHE A 42 8.67 7.08 13.14
C PHE A 42 9.86 8.03 13.26
N HIS A 43 10.60 7.92 14.33
CA HIS A 43 11.87 8.64 14.45
C HIS A 43 12.89 8.06 13.46
N GLY A 44 13.18 8.80 12.40
CA GLY A 44 13.97 8.34 11.25
C GLY A 44 15.30 7.69 11.61
N PRO A 45 16.14 8.29 12.47
CA PRO A 45 17.42 7.70 12.89
C PRO A 45 17.29 6.33 13.59
N ASN A 46 16.17 6.06 14.22
CA ASN A 46 15.91 4.76 14.84
C ASN A 46 15.28 3.74 13.88
N LEU A 47 14.79 4.17 12.72
CA LEU A 47 14.16 3.31 11.72
C LEU A 47 15.09 3.02 10.54
N PHE A 48 15.67 4.06 9.94
CA PHE A 48 16.43 3.93 8.70
C PHE A 48 17.92 3.70 8.98
N PRO A 49 18.48 2.58 8.48
CA PRO A 49 19.93 2.36 8.50
C PRO A 49 20.67 3.38 7.64
N GLU A 50 21.92 3.69 8.00
CA GLU A 50 22.80 4.55 7.20
C GLU A 50 23.21 3.89 5.88
N LYS A 51 23.30 2.55 5.86
CA LYS A 51 23.71 1.78 4.69
C LYS A 51 22.51 1.17 4.01
N GLU A 52 22.44 1.33 2.70
CA GLU A 52 21.44 0.72 1.84
C GLU A 52 21.74 -0.76 1.53
N GLY A 53 20.74 -1.45 0.96
CA GLY A 53 20.86 -2.83 0.50
C GLY A 53 20.60 -3.85 1.60
N ARG A 54 21.14 -5.05 1.47
CA ARG A 54 20.84 -6.16 2.40
C ARG A 54 21.75 -6.20 3.63
N ASP A 55 22.94 -5.60 3.52
CA ASP A 55 24.01 -5.70 4.54
C ASP A 55 24.00 -4.51 5.49
N TYR A 56 22.83 -3.97 5.80
CA TYR A 56 22.68 -2.88 6.76
C TYR A 56 22.82 -3.38 8.21
N SER A 57 23.27 -2.52 9.11
CA SER A 57 23.22 -2.75 10.55
C SER A 57 21.82 -2.40 11.08
N SER A 58 21.23 -3.31 11.88
CA SER A 58 19.90 -3.10 12.41
C SER A 58 19.86 -1.90 13.36
N THR A 59 18.97 -0.98 13.10
CA THR A 59 18.65 0.16 13.95
C THR A 59 17.79 -0.28 15.16
N PRO A 60 17.59 0.57 16.17
CA PRO A 60 16.81 0.21 17.35
C PRO A 60 15.43 -0.40 17.04
N TYR A 61 14.71 0.13 16.06
CA TYR A 61 13.39 -0.40 15.68
C TYR A 61 13.51 -1.69 14.88
N LEU A 62 14.48 -1.80 13.97
CA LEU A 62 14.67 -2.97 13.13
C LEU A 62 15.18 -4.19 13.91
N LYS A 63 15.86 -4.00 15.04
CA LYS A 63 16.27 -5.11 15.91
C LYS A 63 15.11 -5.97 16.36
N ILE A 64 13.93 -5.39 16.53
CA ILE A 64 12.71 -6.14 16.90
C ILE A 64 12.29 -7.09 15.77
N LEU A 65 12.65 -6.76 14.54
CA LEU A 65 12.30 -7.49 13.31
C LEU A 65 13.44 -8.35 12.75
N ASP A 66 14.57 -8.47 13.44
CA ASP A 66 15.75 -9.18 12.93
C ASP A 66 15.44 -10.63 12.50
N ASN A 67 14.55 -11.31 13.21
CA ASN A 67 14.12 -12.67 12.86
C ASN A 67 13.29 -12.74 11.57
N PHE A 68 12.78 -11.62 11.09
CA PHE A 68 11.95 -11.49 9.89
C PHE A 68 12.67 -10.72 8.77
N ARG A 69 13.99 -10.56 8.88
CA ARG A 69 14.77 -9.72 7.97
C ARG A 69 14.63 -10.07 6.50
N SER A 70 14.39 -11.34 6.18
CA SER A 70 14.14 -11.83 4.81
C SER A 70 12.72 -11.59 4.33
N ASP A 71 11.79 -11.25 5.21
CA ASP A 71 10.35 -11.28 4.94
C ASP A 71 9.77 -9.88 4.73
N PHE A 72 10.59 -8.84 4.89
CA PHE A 72 10.15 -7.46 4.66
C PHE A 72 11.15 -6.65 3.83
N THR A 73 10.66 -5.56 3.27
CA THR A 73 11.47 -4.53 2.60
C THR A 73 11.17 -3.18 3.20
N LEU A 74 12.23 -2.46 3.58
CA LEU A 74 12.13 -1.09 4.08
C LEU A 74 12.40 -0.11 2.93
N PHE A 75 11.47 0.79 2.69
CA PHE A 75 11.60 1.87 1.73
C PHE A 75 11.74 3.20 2.45
N SER A 76 12.62 4.05 1.96
CA SER A 76 12.74 5.45 2.39
C SER A 76 12.57 6.38 1.20
N GLY A 77 12.27 7.65 1.47
CA GLY A 77 12.18 8.67 0.42
C GLY A 77 10.94 8.57 -0.47
N LEU A 78 9.97 7.71 -0.16
CA LEU A 78 8.71 7.67 -0.88
C LEU A 78 7.79 8.81 -0.41
N SER A 79 7.17 9.49 -1.37
CA SER A 79 6.20 10.54 -1.11
C SER A 79 5.15 10.58 -2.22
N HIS A 80 3.98 11.12 -1.91
CA HIS A 80 3.03 11.48 -2.94
C HIS A 80 3.49 12.74 -3.67
N SER A 81 3.34 12.78 -5.00
CA SER A 81 3.60 13.98 -5.79
C SER A 81 2.57 15.07 -5.47
N ASN A 82 2.99 16.33 -5.60
CA ASN A 82 2.13 17.51 -5.48
C ASN A 82 1.37 17.66 -4.16
N GLN A 83 1.82 17.01 -3.10
CA GLN A 83 1.20 17.18 -1.78
C GLN A 83 1.37 18.63 -1.31
N GLN A 84 0.25 19.28 -1.05
CA GLN A 84 0.16 20.62 -0.50
C GLN A 84 -0.62 20.56 0.79
N GLY A 85 0.04 20.78 1.88
CA GLY A 85 -0.56 20.78 3.21
C GLY A 85 0.52 21.09 4.23
N THR A 86 0.14 21.76 5.30
CA THR A 86 1.09 22.18 6.33
C THR A 86 0.97 21.35 7.60
N SER A 87 -0.02 20.46 7.68
CA SER A 87 -0.33 19.68 8.87
C SER A 87 -0.13 18.19 8.63
N GLY A 88 0.76 17.58 9.42
CA GLY A 88 0.93 16.12 9.42
C GLY A 88 -0.36 15.36 9.73
N HIS A 89 -1.22 15.91 10.61
CA HIS A 89 -2.52 15.31 10.93
C HIS A 89 -3.48 15.27 9.74
N ALA A 90 -3.47 16.31 8.90
CA ALA A 90 -4.30 16.33 7.70
C ALA A 90 -3.83 15.28 6.66
N SER A 91 -2.54 14.99 6.60
CA SER A 91 -1.97 14.01 5.67
C SER A 91 -2.44 12.58 5.93
N GLU A 92 -2.89 12.27 7.15
CA GLU A 92 -3.46 10.96 7.50
C GLU A 92 -4.69 10.62 6.65
N MET A 93 -5.41 11.62 6.16
CA MET A 93 -6.59 11.42 5.34
C MET A 93 -6.27 10.94 3.92
N THR A 94 -5.02 11.01 3.48
CA THR A 94 -4.63 10.78 2.07
C THR A 94 -3.54 9.73 1.88
N TRP A 95 -3.08 9.07 2.92
CA TRP A 95 -1.95 8.14 2.80
C TRP A 95 -2.21 6.95 1.87
N LEU A 96 -3.46 6.48 1.72
CA LEU A 96 -3.84 5.43 0.79
C LEU A 96 -4.36 5.95 -0.56
N THR A 97 -4.72 7.22 -0.65
CA THR A 97 -5.32 7.79 -1.85
C THR A 97 -4.37 8.71 -2.63
N GLY A 98 -3.38 9.29 -1.95
CA GLY A 98 -2.46 10.25 -2.54
C GLY A 98 -3.11 11.56 -2.99
N VAL A 99 -4.34 11.85 -2.56
CA VAL A 99 -5.06 13.06 -2.98
C VAL A 99 -4.37 14.30 -2.44
N GLU A 100 -4.26 15.30 -3.29
CA GLU A 100 -3.60 16.58 -2.98
C GLU A 100 -4.42 17.43 -1.99
N ARG A 101 -3.74 18.35 -1.31
CA ARG A 101 -4.32 19.39 -0.46
C ARG A 101 -5.13 18.85 0.74
N PRO A 102 -4.67 17.83 1.49
CA PRO A 102 -5.38 17.33 2.64
C PRO A 102 -5.62 18.44 3.68
N GLY A 103 -6.85 18.52 4.18
CA GLY A 103 -7.26 19.51 5.18
C GLY A 103 -7.44 20.94 4.67
N LEU A 104 -7.25 21.19 3.38
CA LEU A 104 -7.48 22.51 2.77
C LEU A 104 -8.89 22.64 2.18
N ALA A 105 -9.33 23.88 1.94
CA ALA A 105 -10.64 24.14 1.35
C ALA A 105 -10.77 23.43 -0.02
N GLY A 106 -11.90 22.79 -0.23
CA GLY A 106 -12.18 22.02 -1.46
C GLY A 106 -11.58 20.61 -1.49
N PHE A 107 -10.94 20.16 -0.40
CA PHE A 107 -10.45 18.78 -0.31
C PHE A 107 -11.60 17.78 -0.49
N LYS A 108 -11.39 16.82 -1.37
CA LYS A 108 -12.25 15.64 -1.57
C LYS A 108 -11.37 14.42 -1.71
N ASN A 109 -11.60 13.42 -0.90
CA ASN A 109 -10.90 12.15 -1.03
C ASN A 109 -11.41 11.36 -2.25
N THR A 110 -10.60 10.44 -2.74
CA THR A 110 -10.92 9.62 -3.91
C THR A 110 -10.76 8.14 -3.58
N ILE A 111 -10.63 7.31 -4.61
CA ILE A 111 -10.44 5.87 -4.47
C ILE A 111 -9.13 5.58 -3.73
N SER A 112 -9.21 4.73 -2.74
CA SER A 112 -8.11 4.19 -1.95
C SER A 112 -7.57 2.90 -2.58
N ILE A 113 -6.39 2.47 -2.17
CA ILE A 113 -5.76 1.22 -2.64
C ILE A 113 -6.25 -0.03 -1.90
N ASP A 114 -6.98 0.13 -0.80
CA ASP A 114 -7.57 -0.93 0.02
C ASP A 114 -8.94 -1.42 -0.46
#